data_1a5fe5985ca548c9a9c2851be7cd8e57
#
_entry.id   1a5fe5985ca548c9a9c2851be7cd8e57
#
_cell.length_a   1.000
_cell.length_b   1.000
_cell.length_c   1.000
_cell.angle_alpha   90.00
_cell.angle_beta   90.00
_cell.angle_gamma   90.00
#
_symmetry.space_group_name_H-M   'P 1'
#
loop_
_entity.id
_entity.type
_entity.pdbx_description
1 polymer ?
#
loop_
_entity_poly.entity_id
_entity_poly.type
_entity_poly.pdbx_seq_one_letter_code
_entity_poly.pdbx_strand_id
1 'polypeptide(L)'
;MCACGEDGEDANLFDTVKAVGHELCRELGVAIPVGKDSMSLRASWNEDGSDYHVVAPVSLIVSAFAPVTDVRKHLTPQLQASDEPTYLLLFDLGRGKNRLGGSCLAQAYNRVGGETADLEDPTALKNFF
;
A
#
# COMPACT_ATOMS: atom_id res chain seq x y z
N MET A 1 -7.69 7.88 4.97
CA MET A 1 -8.26 9.08 4.31
C MET A 1 -9.44 8.64 3.49
N CYS A 2 -10.58 9.29 3.62
CA CYS A 2 -11.78 9.03 2.82
C CYS A 2 -12.68 10.28 2.77
N ALA A 3 -13.78 10.19 2.02
CA ALA A 3 -14.82 11.21 2.00
C ALA A 3 -16.08 10.63 2.66
N CYS A 4 -16.13 10.62 3.98
CA CYS A 4 -17.27 10.12 4.75
C CYS A 4 -18.58 10.78 4.33
N GLY A 5 -19.64 9.97 4.23
CA GLY A 5 -20.95 10.35 3.76
C GLY A 5 -21.15 10.30 2.24
N GLU A 6 -20.11 10.04 1.48
CA GLU A 6 -20.23 9.70 0.06
C GLU A 6 -20.61 8.22 -0.11
N ASP A 7 -21.24 7.91 -1.22
CA ASP A 7 -21.79 6.58 -1.45
C ASP A 7 -20.73 5.47 -1.41
N GLY A 8 -20.89 4.54 -0.50
CA GLY A 8 -19.97 3.42 -0.26
C GLY A 8 -18.71 3.74 0.54
N GLU A 9 -18.31 5.02 0.71
CA GLU A 9 -17.03 5.35 1.35
C GLU A 9 -16.98 5.02 2.85
N ASP A 10 -18.09 5.09 3.56
CA ASP A 10 -18.15 4.69 4.97
C ASP A 10 -17.94 3.18 5.14
N ALA A 11 -18.52 2.38 4.25
CA ALA A 11 -18.32 0.93 4.23
C ALA A 11 -16.87 0.57 3.86
N ASN A 12 -16.32 1.23 2.84
CA ASN A 12 -14.93 1.04 2.42
C ASN A 12 -13.94 1.39 3.55
N LEU A 13 -14.21 2.46 4.30
CA LEU A 13 -13.41 2.82 5.47
C LEU A 13 -13.46 1.74 6.56
N PHE A 14 -14.66 1.27 6.90
CA PHE A 14 -14.85 0.21 7.88
C PHE A 14 -14.09 -1.07 7.47
N ASP A 15 -14.25 -1.51 6.23
CA ASP A 15 -13.60 -2.72 5.72
C ASP A 15 -12.07 -2.56 5.69
N THR A 16 -11.55 -1.39 5.35
CA THR A 16 -10.12 -1.09 5.39
C THR A 16 -9.56 -1.20 6.82
N VAL A 17 -10.24 -0.59 7.79
CA VAL A 17 -9.81 -0.64 9.21
C VAL A 17 -9.90 -2.07 9.74
N LYS A 18 -10.92 -2.81 9.39
CA LYS A 18 -11.09 -4.21 9.78
C LYS A 18 -9.99 -5.07 9.19
N ALA A 19 -9.77 -5.02 7.88
CA ALA A 19 -8.78 -5.86 7.21
C ALA A 19 -7.35 -5.58 7.72
N VAL A 20 -6.97 -4.32 7.88
CA VAL A 20 -5.61 -3.95 8.27
C VAL A 20 -5.43 -4.02 9.78
N GLY A 21 -6.26 -3.31 10.55
CA GLY A 21 -6.06 -3.18 11.99
C GLY A 21 -6.50 -4.40 12.78
N HIS A 22 -7.65 -4.97 12.44
CA HIS A 22 -8.22 -6.08 13.21
C HIS A 22 -7.72 -7.46 12.76
N GLU A 23 -7.48 -7.66 11.48
CA GLU A 23 -7.06 -8.94 10.91
C GLU A 23 -5.53 -8.97 10.71
N LEU A 24 -5.02 -8.28 9.71
CA LEU A 24 -3.62 -8.38 9.29
C LEU A 24 -2.61 -8.05 10.40
N CYS A 25 -2.79 -6.93 11.10
CA CYS A 25 -1.85 -6.52 12.16
C CYS A 25 -1.76 -7.56 13.28
N ARG A 26 -2.86 -8.22 13.61
CA ARG A 26 -2.88 -9.29 14.64
C ARG A 26 -2.15 -10.53 14.16
N GLU A 27 -2.32 -10.93 12.91
CA GLU A 27 -1.63 -12.09 12.35
C GLU A 27 -0.13 -11.86 12.23
N LEU A 28 0.28 -10.67 11.81
CA LEU A 28 1.68 -10.28 11.72
C LEU A 28 2.33 -10.07 13.10
N GLY A 29 1.55 -9.78 14.14
CA GLY A 29 2.06 -9.44 15.46
C GLY A 29 2.62 -8.02 15.52
N VAL A 30 2.11 -7.10 14.70
CA VAL A 30 2.47 -5.69 14.67
C VAL A 30 1.35 -4.82 15.20
N ALA A 31 1.66 -3.61 15.63
CA ALA A 31 0.68 -2.63 16.10
C ALA A 31 0.78 -1.32 15.32
N ILE A 32 -0.36 -0.68 15.12
CA ILE A 32 -0.46 0.70 14.64
C ILE A 32 -0.84 1.58 15.84
N PRO A 33 0.14 2.14 16.56
CA PRO A 33 -0.13 2.85 17.82
C PRO A 33 -0.69 4.26 17.62
N VAL A 34 -0.54 4.83 16.43
CA VAL A 34 -0.98 6.18 16.10
C VAL A 34 -1.51 6.23 14.67
N GLY A 35 -2.41 7.15 14.41
CA GLY A 35 -2.95 7.41 13.09
C GLY A 35 -3.38 8.87 12.94
N LYS A 36 -3.54 9.31 11.70
CA LYS A 36 -4.12 10.60 11.37
C LYS A 36 -5.20 10.38 10.32
N ASP A 37 -6.43 10.70 10.67
CA ASP A 37 -7.57 10.53 9.80
C ASP A 37 -7.92 11.83 9.06
N SER A 38 -8.35 11.69 7.80
CA SER A 38 -8.93 12.75 7.01
C SER A 38 -10.23 12.22 6.43
N MET A 39 -11.36 12.77 6.88
CA MET A 39 -12.68 12.18 6.66
C MET A 39 -13.54 12.97 5.64
N SER A 40 -12.99 14.04 5.07
CA SER A 40 -13.68 14.92 4.12
C SER A 40 -12.83 15.22 2.90
N LEU A 41 -12.24 14.18 2.33
CA LEU A 41 -11.30 14.31 1.22
C LEU A 41 -12.04 14.49 -0.11
N ARG A 42 -12.58 15.68 -0.31
CA ARG A 42 -13.29 16.10 -1.52
C ARG A 42 -12.99 17.56 -1.82
N ALA A 43 -13.11 17.91 -3.08
CA ALA A 43 -13.04 19.29 -3.55
C ALA A 43 -14.25 19.59 -4.44
N SER A 44 -14.78 20.80 -4.33
CA SER A 44 -15.85 21.28 -5.21
C SER A 44 -15.50 22.67 -5.72
N TRP A 45 -15.82 22.95 -6.97
CA TRP A 45 -15.59 24.25 -7.57
C TRP A 45 -16.67 24.55 -8.62
N ASN A 46 -16.80 25.82 -8.98
CA ASN A 46 -17.64 26.25 -10.10
C ASN A 46 -16.75 26.77 -11.21
N GLU A 47 -17.03 26.36 -12.44
CA GLU A 47 -16.33 26.81 -13.62
C GLU A 47 -17.36 27.02 -14.74
N ASP A 48 -17.37 28.20 -15.32
CA ASP A 48 -18.29 28.61 -16.39
C ASP A 48 -19.78 28.37 -16.08
N GLY A 49 -20.16 28.55 -14.79
CA GLY A 49 -21.54 28.37 -14.33
C GLY A 49 -21.95 26.91 -14.10
N SER A 50 -21.02 25.98 -14.19
CA SER A 50 -21.21 24.56 -13.86
C SER A 50 -20.50 24.21 -12.56
N ASP A 51 -21.18 23.42 -11.72
CA ASP A 51 -20.59 22.90 -10.48
C ASP A 51 -19.90 21.59 -10.74
N TYR A 52 -18.68 21.51 -10.28
CA TYR A 52 -17.85 20.30 -10.33
C TYR A 52 -17.51 19.87 -8.92
N HIS A 53 -17.38 18.56 -8.72
CA HIS A 53 -16.78 18.02 -7.53
C HIS A 53 -15.96 16.78 -7.82
N VAL A 54 -14.98 16.51 -6.99
CA VAL A 54 -14.17 15.30 -7.00
C VAL A 54 -14.07 14.74 -5.60
N VAL A 55 -14.20 13.44 -5.50
CA VAL A 55 -14.11 12.68 -4.26
C VAL A 55 -12.92 11.75 -4.37
N ALA A 56 -12.02 11.82 -3.38
CA ALA A 56 -10.95 10.83 -3.30
C ALA A 56 -11.49 9.53 -2.69
N PRO A 57 -11.24 8.38 -3.31
CA PRO A 57 -11.62 7.11 -2.73
C PRO A 57 -10.83 6.85 -1.44
N VAL A 58 -11.34 5.93 -0.61
CA VAL A 58 -10.63 5.53 0.60
C VAL A 58 -9.19 5.14 0.26
N SER A 59 -8.25 5.68 1.00
CA SER A 59 -6.81 5.46 0.80
C SER A 59 -6.12 5.30 2.14
N LEU A 60 -5.20 4.34 2.22
CA LEU A 60 -4.40 4.08 3.41
C LEU A 60 -2.92 4.26 3.08
N ILE A 61 -2.24 5.06 3.89
CA ILE A 61 -0.79 5.22 3.84
C ILE A 61 -0.24 4.68 5.14
N VAL A 62 0.65 3.69 5.05
CA VAL A 62 1.29 3.06 6.19
C VAL A 62 2.79 3.36 6.16
N SER A 63 3.31 3.86 7.30
CA SER A 63 4.74 3.99 7.53
C SER A 63 5.15 2.99 8.61
N ALA A 64 6.14 2.18 8.32
CA ALA A 64 6.67 1.19 9.25
C ALA A 64 8.04 1.62 9.78
N PHE A 65 8.28 1.39 11.06
CA PHE A 65 9.53 1.70 11.74
C PHE A 65 10.05 0.45 12.44
N ALA A 66 11.35 0.22 12.30
CA ALA A 66 12.04 -0.84 13.01
C ALA A 66 13.43 -0.39 13.46
N PRO A 67 13.92 -0.85 14.62
CA PRO A 67 15.30 -0.62 15.06
C PRO A 67 16.29 -1.26 14.08
N VAL A 68 17.34 -0.55 13.74
CA VAL A 68 18.45 -1.06 12.95
C VAL A 68 19.68 -1.17 13.85
N THR A 69 20.22 -2.36 14.00
CA THR A 69 21.34 -2.62 14.93
C THR A 69 22.68 -2.05 14.43
N ASP A 70 22.87 -2.04 13.13
CA ASP A 70 24.09 -1.47 12.51
C ASP A 70 23.73 -0.84 11.17
N VAL A 71 23.67 0.48 11.10
CA VAL A 71 23.33 1.25 9.91
C VAL A 71 24.30 1.07 8.73
N ARG A 72 25.50 0.52 8.99
CA ARG A 72 26.48 0.22 7.93
C ARG A 72 26.14 -1.07 7.17
N LYS A 73 25.32 -1.94 7.75
CA LYS A 73 24.90 -3.21 7.17
C LYS A 73 23.58 -3.02 6.42
N HIS A 74 23.62 -2.30 5.33
CA HIS A 74 22.47 -2.12 4.46
C HIS A 74 22.85 -2.33 3.00
N LEU A 75 21.86 -2.68 2.20
CA LEU A 75 21.99 -2.80 0.75
C LEU A 75 21.24 -1.66 0.08
N THR A 76 21.75 -1.22 -1.04
CA THR A 76 21.10 -0.25 -1.93
C THR A 76 20.73 -0.95 -3.24
N PRO A 77 19.91 -0.34 -4.10
CA PRO A 77 19.60 -0.90 -5.43
C PRO A 77 20.84 -1.00 -6.35
N GLN A 78 21.95 -0.37 -5.99
CA GLN A 78 23.18 -0.41 -6.79
C GLN A 78 23.83 -1.80 -6.67
N LEU A 79 23.93 -2.50 -7.78
CA LEU A 79 24.68 -3.75 -7.84
C LEU A 79 26.17 -3.48 -7.66
N GLN A 80 26.81 -4.28 -6.83
CA GLN A 80 28.26 -4.17 -6.61
C GLN A 80 28.98 -5.09 -7.59
N ALA A 81 30.01 -4.55 -8.25
CA ALA A 81 30.95 -5.36 -9.00
C ALA A 81 31.81 -6.16 -8.01
N SER A 82 31.92 -7.45 -8.22
CA SER A 82 32.72 -8.37 -7.40
C SER A 82 33.33 -9.43 -8.29
N ASP A 83 34.51 -9.90 -7.95
CA ASP A 83 35.14 -11.07 -8.61
C ASP A 83 34.47 -12.38 -8.17
N GLU A 84 33.72 -12.33 -7.06
CA GLU A 84 32.93 -13.48 -6.58
C GLU A 84 31.53 -13.47 -7.17
N PRO A 85 30.92 -14.65 -7.40
CA PRO A 85 29.54 -14.74 -7.87
C PRO A 85 28.57 -14.04 -6.94
N THR A 86 27.71 -13.18 -7.50
CA THR A 86 26.61 -12.53 -6.78
C THR A 86 25.28 -13.06 -7.30
N TYR A 87 24.29 -13.12 -6.42
CA TYR A 87 22.96 -13.67 -6.72
C TYR A 87 21.88 -12.64 -6.45
N LEU A 88 20.93 -12.56 -7.37
CA LEU A 88 19.67 -11.84 -7.12
C LEU A 88 18.64 -12.87 -6.65
N LEU A 89 18.06 -12.64 -5.49
CA LEU A 89 17.02 -13.50 -4.93
C LEU A 89 15.67 -12.84 -5.15
N LEU A 90 14.74 -13.60 -5.74
CA LEU A 90 13.33 -13.19 -5.87
C LEU A 90 12.48 -14.01 -4.90
N PHE A 91 11.78 -13.31 -4.01
CA PHE A 91 10.78 -13.90 -3.12
C PHE A 91 9.39 -13.49 -3.62
N ASP A 92 8.69 -14.43 -4.25
CA ASP A 92 7.35 -14.18 -4.80
C ASP A 92 6.27 -14.50 -3.75
N LEU A 93 5.84 -13.48 -2.99
CA LEU A 93 4.74 -13.57 -2.04
C LEU A 93 3.36 -13.55 -2.74
N GLY A 94 3.30 -13.21 -4.02
CA GLY A 94 2.08 -13.21 -4.83
C GLY A 94 1.74 -14.58 -5.42
N ARG A 95 2.56 -15.60 -5.17
CA ARG A 95 2.35 -17.00 -5.64
C ARG A 95 2.11 -17.09 -7.16
N GLY A 96 2.92 -16.36 -7.94
CA GLY A 96 2.83 -16.34 -9.40
C GLY A 96 1.69 -15.49 -9.96
N LYS A 97 0.91 -14.82 -9.12
CA LYS A 97 -0.14 -13.90 -9.57
C LYS A 97 0.48 -12.53 -9.87
N ASN A 98 0.74 -12.26 -11.13
CA ASN A 98 1.33 -11.01 -11.61
C ASN A 98 0.27 -9.89 -11.71
N ARG A 99 -0.25 -9.45 -10.57
CA ARG A 99 -1.26 -8.40 -10.47
C ARG A 99 -0.60 -7.03 -10.45
N LEU A 100 -0.80 -6.24 -11.48
CA LEU A 100 -0.15 -4.95 -11.70
C LEU A 100 -1.11 -3.75 -11.62
N GLY A 101 -2.36 -3.97 -11.21
CA GLY A 101 -3.33 -2.88 -11.03
C GLY A 101 -2.85 -1.86 -10.00
N GLY A 102 -2.95 -0.57 -10.34
CA GLY A 102 -2.49 0.54 -9.50
C GLY A 102 -0.97 0.65 -9.34
N SER A 103 -0.17 -0.21 -10.00
CA SER A 103 1.28 -0.20 -9.89
C SER A 103 1.92 1.00 -10.59
N CYS A 104 3.14 1.35 -10.16
CA CYS A 104 3.96 2.36 -10.85
C CYS A 104 4.23 1.98 -12.31
N LEU A 105 4.33 0.69 -12.61
CA LEU A 105 4.48 0.22 -13.99
C LEU A 105 3.23 0.54 -14.83
N ALA A 106 2.03 0.25 -14.31
CA ALA A 106 0.78 0.60 -15.01
C ALA A 106 0.69 2.11 -15.24
N GLN A 107 1.03 2.91 -14.22
CA GLN A 107 1.04 4.38 -14.33
C GLN A 107 2.05 4.89 -15.36
N ALA A 108 3.23 4.30 -15.47
CA ALA A 108 4.22 4.66 -16.49
C ALA A 108 3.69 4.48 -17.92
N TYR A 109 2.74 3.58 -18.10
CA TYR A 109 2.03 3.38 -19.37
C TYR A 109 0.67 4.12 -19.46
N ASN A 110 0.42 5.08 -18.58
CA ASN A 110 -0.85 5.82 -18.47
C ASN A 110 -2.08 4.90 -18.36
N ARG A 111 -1.95 3.87 -17.53
CA ARG A 111 -3.01 2.90 -17.26
C ARG A 111 -3.20 2.73 -15.76
N VAL A 112 -4.41 2.37 -15.36
CA VAL A 112 -4.70 1.95 -13.97
C VAL A 112 -4.39 0.46 -13.80
N GLY A 113 -4.64 -0.34 -14.83
CA GLY A 113 -4.51 -1.79 -14.80
C GLY A 113 -5.78 -2.47 -14.33
N GLY A 114 -5.69 -3.78 -14.14
CA GLY A 114 -6.78 -4.64 -13.67
C GLY A 114 -6.65 -4.96 -12.17
N GLU A 115 -6.36 -6.22 -11.85
CA GLU A 115 -6.23 -6.69 -10.46
C GLU A 115 -5.03 -6.05 -9.75
N THR A 116 -5.27 -5.58 -8.53
CA THR A 116 -4.23 -5.06 -7.64
C THR A 116 -3.50 -6.19 -6.93
N ALA A 117 -2.25 -5.92 -6.53
CA ALA A 117 -1.52 -6.84 -5.67
C ALA A 117 -2.26 -7.03 -4.35
N ASP A 118 -2.26 -8.27 -3.87
CA ASP A 118 -2.87 -8.66 -2.62
C ASP A 118 -1.95 -9.62 -1.86
N LEU A 119 -2.18 -9.76 -0.57
CA LEU A 119 -1.44 -10.67 0.29
C LEU A 119 -2.25 -11.96 0.49
N GLU A 120 -1.82 -13.03 -0.18
CA GLU A 120 -2.50 -14.33 -0.12
C GLU A 120 -2.28 -15.07 1.22
N ASP A 121 -1.16 -14.80 1.89
CA ASP A 121 -0.74 -15.53 3.08
C ASP A 121 0.08 -14.63 4.02
N PRO A 122 -0.56 -14.06 5.05
CA PRO A 122 0.13 -13.24 6.05
C PRO A 122 1.25 -13.98 6.78
N THR A 123 1.11 -15.30 6.96
CA THR A 123 2.16 -16.12 7.59
C THR A 123 3.40 -16.20 6.71
N ALA A 124 3.24 -16.34 5.39
CA ALA A 124 4.37 -16.31 4.47
C ALA A 124 5.10 -14.96 4.51
N LEU A 125 4.36 -13.84 4.57
CA LEU A 125 4.95 -12.52 4.74
C LEU A 125 5.71 -12.41 6.07
N LYS A 126 5.11 -12.86 7.18
CA LYS A 126 5.75 -12.85 8.49
C LYS A 126 7.04 -13.67 8.52
N ASN A 127 7.06 -14.82 7.86
CA ASN A 127 8.23 -15.70 7.83
C ASN A 127 9.33 -15.20 6.89
N PHE A 128 9.00 -14.30 5.97
CA PHE A 128 9.98 -13.66 5.09
C PHE A 128 10.88 -12.67 5.83
N PHE A 129 10.38 -11.98 6.84
CA PHE A 129 11.14 -11.06 7.70
C PHE A 129 11.75 -11.78 8.91
#